data_7e679eb64b7e67bc3f4f3b5bddb6acb4
#
_entry.id   7e679eb64b7e67bc3f4f3b5bddb6acb4
#
_cell.length_a   1.000
_cell.length_b   1.000
_cell.length_c   1.000
_cell.angle_alpha   90.00
_cell.angle_beta   90.00
_cell.angle_gamma   90.00
#
_symmetry.space_group_name_H-M   'P 1'
#
loop_
_entity.id
_entity.type
_entity.pdbx_description
1 polymer ?
#
loop_
_entity_poly.entity_id
_entity_poly.type
_entity_poly.pdbx_seq_one_letter_code
_entity_poly.pdbx_strand_id
1 'polypeptide(L)'
;SKSAINALALALANEVRSFGIRVSVLMPGDVATGFTDAREKNIEGANIYKGLHSAVEAMEKDERSGMTTAFIARTFYRIATAKYPKPIYVGGMIYKVFCLLNRLLPKRLVNWIVGKLYS
;
A
#
# COMPACT_ATOMS: atom_id res chain seq x y z
N SER A 1 12.56 -0.46 2.04
CA SER A 1 11.27 -0.52 1.41
C SER A 1 10.15 -0.70 2.43
N LYS A 2 8.89 -0.54 2.02
CA LYS A 2 7.72 -0.57 2.94
C LYS A 2 7.54 -1.89 3.68
N SER A 3 7.96 -3.02 3.10
CA SER A 3 7.95 -4.32 3.78
C SER A 3 8.91 -4.36 4.98
N ALA A 4 10.03 -3.66 4.91
CA ALA A 4 10.96 -3.52 6.02
C ALA A 4 10.35 -2.73 7.18
N ILE A 5 9.56 -1.70 6.89
CA ILE A 5 8.81 -0.93 7.90
C ILE A 5 7.81 -1.84 8.63
N ASN A 6 7.09 -2.71 7.92
CA ASN A 6 6.17 -3.66 8.53
C ASN A 6 6.90 -4.64 9.47
N ALA A 7 8.04 -5.17 9.03
CA ALA A 7 8.85 -6.06 9.85
C ALA A 7 9.37 -5.36 11.12
N LEU A 8 9.86 -4.13 10.98
CA LEU A 8 10.31 -3.30 12.09
C LEU A 8 9.18 -3.01 13.08
N ALA A 9 8.01 -2.64 12.58
CA ALA A 9 6.86 -2.35 13.43
C ALA A 9 6.38 -3.59 14.21
N LEU A 10 6.41 -4.77 13.60
CA LEU A 10 6.09 -6.03 14.30
C LEU A 10 7.12 -6.37 15.37
N ALA A 11 8.41 -6.17 15.09
CA ALA A 11 9.47 -6.36 16.08
C ALA A 11 9.28 -5.39 17.26
N LEU A 12 9.11 -4.11 16.96
CA LEU A 12 8.87 -3.07 17.98
C LEU A 12 7.62 -3.38 18.82
N ALA A 13 6.54 -3.85 18.20
CA ALA A 13 5.31 -4.21 18.91
C ALA A 13 5.56 -5.28 19.99
N ASN A 14 6.44 -6.23 19.73
CA ASN A 14 6.82 -7.25 20.70
C ASN A 14 7.68 -6.68 21.82
N GLU A 15 8.65 -5.84 21.50
CA GLU A 15 9.56 -5.24 22.47
C GLU A 15 8.84 -4.34 23.48
N VAL A 16 7.92 -3.49 22.99
CA VAL A 16 7.23 -2.51 23.85
C VAL A 16 5.94 -3.02 24.49
N ARG A 17 5.58 -4.26 24.21
CA ARG A 17 4.34 -4.88 24.71
C ARG A 17 4.27 -4.91 26.24
N SER A 18 5.39 -5.16 26.90
CA SER A 18 5.50 -5.18 28.36
C SER A 18 5.23 -3.83 29.01
N PHE A 19 5.41 -2.74 28.27
CA PHE A 19 5.11 -1.37 28.71
C PHE A 19 3.66 -0.92 28.45
N GLY A 20 2.80 -1.84 27.98
CA GLY A 20 1.42 -1.50 27.60
C GLY A 20 1.29 -0.68 26.33
N ILE A 21 2.38 -0.49 25.59
CA ILE A 21 2.39 0.25 24.32
C ILE A 21 1.97 -0.68 23.19
N ARG A 22 1.11 -0.20 22.31
CA ARG A 22 0.64 -0.94 21.15
C ARG A 22 1.12 -0.27 19.87
N VAL A 23 1.64 -1.05 18.95
CA VAL A 23 2.14 -0.61 17.66
C VAL A 23 1.27 -1.22 16.58
N SER A 24 0.79 -0.39 15.67
CA SER A 24 -0.03 -0.82 14.52
C SER A 24 0.45 -0.14 13.25
N VAL A 25 0.39 -0.86 12.15
CA VAL A 25 0.70 -0.35 10.81
C VAL A 25 -0.57 -0.27 10.01
N LEU A 26 -0.84 0.88 9.42
CA LEU A 26 -1.85 1.04 8.41
C LEU A 26 -1.19 0.99 7.03
N MET A 27 -1.59 0.04 6.21
CA MET A 27 -1.22 -0.06 4.80
C MET A 27 -2.40 0.43 3.95
N PRO A 28 -2.46 1.71 3.57
CA PRO A 28 -3.45 2.17 2.62
C PRO A 28 -3.14 1.59 1.24
N GLY A 29 -4.17 1.38 0.42
CA GLY A 29 -4.00 1.23 -1.01
C GLY A 29 -3.76 2.59 -1.66
N ASP A 30 -4.14 2.73 -2.91
CA ASP A 30 -4.03 4.02 -3.60
C ASP A 30 -4.96 5.05 -2.95
N VAL A 31 -4.42 6.23 -2.72
CA VAL A 31 -5.12 7.36 -2.08
C VAL A 31 -5.13 8.54 -3.02
N ALA A 32 -6.30 9.05 -3.31
CA ALA A 32 -6.47 10.23 -4.15
C ALA A 32 -5.97 11.48 -3.40
N THR A 33 -4.79 11.95 -3.78
CA THR A 33 -4.15 13.14 -3.24
C THR A 33 -3.59 14.01 -4.36
N GLY A 34 -3.18 15.22 -4.05
CA GLY A 34 -2.48 16.09 -5.00
C GLY A 34 -1.06 15.63 -5.38
N PHE A 35 -0.58 14.52 -4.80
CA PHE A 35 0.75 13.99 -5.09
C PHE A 35 0.90 13.56 -6.55
N THR A 36 -0.13 12.96 -7.14
CA THR A 36 -0.13 12.54 -8.54
C THR A 36 0.06 13.71 -9.49
N ASP A 37 -0.59 14.84 -9.19
CA ASP A 37 -0.50 16.06 -10.03
C ASP A 37 0.85 16.77 -9.82
N ALA A 38 1.47 16.64 -8.64
CA ALA A 38 2.77 17.20 -8.30
C ALA A 38 3.95 16.31 -8.74
N ARG A 39 3.69 15.12 -9.28
CA ARG A 39 4.74 14.18 -9.69
C ARG A 39 5.51 14.72 -10.87
N GLU A 40 6.82 14.88 -10.70
CA GLU A 40 7.72 15.14 -11.81
C GLU A 40 7.96 13.85 -12.62
N LYS A 41 7.71 13.93 -13.92
CA LYS A 41 7.93 12.79 -14.84
C LYS A 41 9.26 13.00 -15.55
N ASN A 42 10.23 12.16 -15.24
CA ASN A 42 11.46 12.09 -16.04
C ASN A 42 11.19 11.20 -17.26
N ILE A 43 11.09 11.84 -18.44
CA ILE A 43 10.81 11.18 -19.72
C ILE A 43 12.11 10.68 -20.37
N GLU A 44 13.28 11.03 -19.85
CA GLU A 44 14.55 10.56 -20.35
C GLU A 44 14.63 9.04 -20.23
N GLY A 45 14.83 8.35 -21.34
CA GLY A 45 14.85 6.87 -21.39
C GLY A 45 13.51 6.20 -21.67
N ALA A 46 12.42 6.92 -21.84
CA ALA A 46 11.10 6.35 -22.19
C ALA A 46 11.12 5.55 -23.49
N ASN A 47 12.03 5.89 -24.42
CA ASN A 47 12.23 5.16 -25.67
C ASN A 47 12.92 3.81 -25.47
N ILE A 48 13.63 3.64 -24.37
CA ILE A 48 14.37 2.41 -24.03
C ILE A 48 13.44 1.41 -23.33
N TYR A 49 12.57 1.93 -22.47
CA TYR A 49 11.63 1.11 -21.68
C TYR A 49 10.24 1.13 -22.34
N LYS A 50 10.01 0.18 -23.25
CA LYS A 50 8.68 0.00 -23.84
C LYS A 50 7.66 -0.30 -22.74
N GLY A 51 6.55 0.44 -22.73
CA GLY A 51 5.50 0.27 -21.74
C GLY A 51 5.60 1.17 -20.49
N LEU A 52 6.69 1.94 -20.34
CA LEU A 52 6.81 2.87 -19.21
C LEU A 52 5.66 3.88 -19.16
N HIS A 53 5.27 4.41 -20.30
CA HIS A 53 4.18 5.40 -20.40
C HIS A 53 2.84 4.81 -19.96
N SER A 54 2.49 3.63 -20.48
CA SER A 54 1.24 2.94 -20.12
C SER A 54 1.21 2.51 -18.65
N ALA A 55 2.34 2.08 -18.11
CA ALA A 55 2.44 1.72 -16.69
C ALA A 55 2.24 2.95 -15.79
N VAL A 56 2.85 4.08 -16.12
CA VAL A 56 2.67 5.34 -15.36
C VAL A 56 1.23 5.83 -15.44
N GLU A 57 0.61 5.81 -16.62
CA GLU A 57 -0.80 6.19 -16.78
C GLU A 57 -1.75 5.29 -15.99
N ALA A 58 -1.51 3.99 -15.98
CA ALA A 58 -2.30 3.05 -15.18
C ALA A 58 -2.17 3.34 -13.68
N MET A 59 -0.96 3.60 -13.19
CA MET A 59 -0.72 3.98 -11.80
C MET A 59 -1.42 5.29 -11.43
N GLU A 60 -1.33 6.31 -12.29
CA GLU A 60 -2.00 7.60 -12.05
C GLU A 60 -3.51 7.47 -12.01
N LYS A 61 -4.08 6.63 -12.89
CA LYS A 61 -5.51 6.34 -12.90
C LYS A 61 -5.94 5.67 -11.59
N ASP A 62 -5.19 4.70 -11.13
CA ASP A 62 -5.46 3.99 -9.88
C ASP A 62 -5.35 4.94 -8.67
N GLU A 63 -4.33 5.80 -8.63
CA GLU A 63 -4.14 6.81 -7.59
C GLU A 63 -5.30 7.82 -7.56
N ARG A 64 -5.75 8.31 -8.73
CA ARG A 64 -6.87 9.27 -8.84
C ARG A 64 -8.22 8.67 -8.45
N SER A 65 -8.42 7.38 -8.71
CA SER A 65 -9.62 6.63 -8.31
C SER A 65 -9.51 6.00 -6.93
N GLY A 66 -8.43 6.26 -6.22
CA GLY A 66 -8.10 5.69 -4.93
C GLY A 66 -9.01 6.17 -3.79
N MET A 67 -8.70 5.70 -2.58
CA MET A 67 -9.43 6.05 -1.37
C MET A 67 -9.32 7.55 -1.06
N THR A 68 -10.39 8.14 -0.52
CA THR A 68 -10.36 9.54 -0.09
C THR A 68 -9.49 9.71 1.16
N THR A 69 -8.88 10.89 1.30
CA THR A 69 -8.11 11.24 2.49
C THR A 69 -8.96 11.21 3.77
N ALA A 70 -10.24 11.57 3.67
CA ALA A 70 -11.19 11.49 4.78
C ALA A 70 -11.43 10.04 5.24
N PHE A 71 -11.47 9.07 4.33
CA PHE A 71 -11.58 7.66 4.68
C PHE A 71 -10.34 7.17 5.43
N ILE A 72 -9.15 7.55 4.97
CA ILE A 72 -7.90 7.21 5.64
C ILE A 72 -7.82 7.83 7.02
N ALA A 73 -8.18 9.11 7.17
CA ALA A 73 -8.20 9.79 8.46
C ALA A 73 -9.14 9.12 9.47
N ARG A 74 -10.35 8.73 9.04
CA ARG A 74 -11.29 7.98 9.87
C ARG A 74 -10.76 6.61 10.28
N THR A 75 -10.08 5.94 9.37
CA THR A 75 -9.46 4.64 9.65
C THR A 75 -8.34 4.80 10.67
N PHE A 76 -7.51 5.82 10.53
CA PHE A 76 -6.45 6.17 11.49
C PHE A 76 -7.02 6.42 12.89
N TYR A 77 -8.05 7.25 12.99
CA TYR A 77 -8.72 7.53 14.25
C TYR A 77 -9.26 6.26 14.90
N ARG A 78 -9.90 5.39 14.13
CA ARG A 78 -10.43 4.11 14.63
C ARG A 78 -9.32 3.21 15.17
N ILE A 79 -8.18 3.15 14.52
CA ILE A 79 -7.03 2.35 14.96
C ILE A 79 -6.45 2.94 16.24
N ALA A 80 -6.26 4.26 16.29
CA ALA A 80 -5.68 4.96 17.42
C ALA A 80 -6.54 4.84 18.71
N THR A 81 -7.85 4.77 18.54
CA THR A 81 -8.81 4.65 19.67
C THR A 81 -9.19 3.21 19.99
N ALA A 82 -8.74 2.23 19.25
CA ALA A 82 -9.07 0.83 19.48
C ALA A 82 -8.41 0.30 20.77
N LYS A 83 -9.18 -0.38 21.59
CA LYS A 83 -8.68 -1.00 22.84
C LYS A 83 -7.67 -2.11 22.55
N TYR A 84 -7.89 -2.88 21.48
CA TYR A 84 -7.04 -3.98 21.04
C TYR A 84 -6.77 -3.86 19.53
N PRO A 85 -5.89 -2.93 19.12
CA PRO A 85 -5.58 -2.76 17.71
C PRO A 85 -4.83 -3.96 17.15
N LYS A 86 -5.13 -4.32 15.91
CA LYS A 86 -4.36 -5.34 15.19
C LYS A 86 -2.97 -4.80 14.83
N PRO A 87 -1.96 -5.66 14.70
CA PRO A 87 -0.62 -5.23 14.29
C PRO A 87 -0.60 -4.59 12.90
N ILE A 88 -1.38 -5.12 11.97
CA ILE A 88 -1.45 -4.63 10.59
C ILE A 88 -2.89 -4.43 10.18
N TYR A 89 -3.18 -3.28 9.60
CA TYR A 89 -4.44 -2.93 8.95
C TYR A 89 -4.20 -2.67 7.47
N VAL A 90 -5.05 -3.21 6.61
CA VAL A 90 -5.04 -2.95 5.18
C VAL A 90 -6.25 -2.10 4.83
N GLY A 91 -6.03 -0.95 4.23
CA GLY A 91 -7.09 -0.06 3.76
C GLY A 91 -7.74 -0.60 2.49
N GLY A 92 -9.09 -0.64 2.48
CA GLY A 92 -9.86 -1.07 1.32
C GLY A 92 -10.05 -2.59 1.20
N MET A 93 -11.24 -2.99 0.70
CA MET A 93 -11.61 -4.41 0.60
C MET A 93 -10.84 -5.13 -0.50
N ILE A 94 -10.60 -4.46 -1.62
CA ILE A 94 -9.85 -4.98 -2.77
C ILE A 94 -8.41 -5.29 -2.36
N TYR A 95 -7.78 -4.38 -1.62
CA TYR A 95 -6.40 -4.56 -1.14
C TYR A 95 -6.27 -5.67 -0.10
N LYS A 96 -7.30 -5.89 0.73
CA LYS A 96 -7.35 -7.03 1.66
C LYS A 96 -7.35 -8.35 0.91
N VAL A 97 -8.18 -8.47 -0.13
CA VAL A 97 -8.26 -9.65 -0.99
C VAL A 97 -6.92 -9.85 -1.71
N PHE A 98 -6.33 -8.78 -2.24
CA PHE A 98 -5.05 -8.84 -2.92
C PHE A 98 -3.91 -9.30 -2.00
N CYS A 99 -3.85 -8.80 -0.77
CA CYS A 99 -2.87 -9.24 0.23
C CYS A 99 -3.06 -10.70 0.60
N LEU A 100 -4.30 -11.18 0.72
CA LEU A 100 -4.61 -12.57 1.00
C LEU A 100 -4.18 -13.47 -0.16
N LEU A 101 -4.48 -13.09 -1.39
CA LEU A 101 -4.05 -13.81 -2.60
C LEU A 101 -2.53 -13.86 -2.72
N ASN A 102 -1.86 -12.74 -2.47
CA ASN A 102 -0.39 -12.67 -2.49
C ASN A 102 0.26 -13.59 -1.44
N ARG A 103 -0.43 -13.85 -0.33
CA ARG A 103 0.03 -14.76 0.71
C ARG A 103 -0.18 -16.23 0.35
N LEU A 104 -1.26 -16.54 -0.36
CA LEU A 104 -1.66 -17.92 -0.69
C LEU A 104 -1.13 -18.42 -2.03
N LEU A 105 -0.89 -17.51 -3.00
CA LEU A 105 -0.45 -17.86 -4.35
C LEU A 105 1.08 -17.92 -4.45
N PRO A 106 1.61 -18.80 -5.32
CA PRO A 106 3.04 -18.80 -5.65
C PRO A 106 3.48 -17.45 -6.20
N LYS A 107 4.63 -16.97 -5.73
CA LYS A 107 5.16 -15.64 -6.15
C LYS A 107 5.32 -15.49 -7.67
N ARG A 108 5.59 -16.60 -8.38
CA ARG A 108 5.67 -16.59 -9.86
C ARG A 108 4.34 -16.21 -10.51
N LEU A 109 3.23 -16.74 -9.98
CA LEU A 109 1.89 -16.47 -10.50
C LEU A 109 1.47 -15.02 -10.20
N VAL A 110 1.74 -14.55 -8.99
CA VAL A 110 1.48 -13.15 -8.60
C VAL A 110 2.27 -12.19 -9.48
N ASN A 111 3.55 -12.44 -9.70
CA ASN A 111 4.39 -11.61 -10.57
C ASN A 111 3.90 -11.59 -12.03
N TRP A 112 3.43 -12.72 -12.52
CA TRP A 112 2.86 -12.81 -13.86
C TRP A 112 1.56 -12.00 -14.00
N ILE A 113 0.67 -12.10 -13.01
CA ILE A 113 -0.59 -11.34 -12.97
C ILE A 113 -0.30 -9.83 -12.91
N VAL A 114 0.59 -9.40 -12.03
CA VAL A 114 0.98 -7.99 -11.90
C VAL A 114 1.61 -7.48 -13.19
N GLY A 115 2.52 -8.24 -13.79
CA GLY A 115 3.12 -7.90 -15.08
C GLY A 115 2.08 -7.72 -16.18
N LYS A 116 1.03 -8.53 -16.20
CA LYS A 116 -0.05 -8.43 -17.19
C LYS A 116 -1.00 -7.25 -16.96
N LEU A 117 -1.19 -6.85 -15.70
CA LEU A 117 -2.04 -5.69 -15.34
C LEU A 117 -1.37 -4.36 -15.70
N TYR A 118 -0.04 -4.28 -15.63
CA TYR A 118 0.73 -3.05 -15.88
C TYR A 118 1.50 -3.06 -17.22
N SER A 119 1.25 -4.04 -18.06
CA SER A 119 1.73 -4.08 -19.45
C SER A 119 0.60 -3.60 -20.36
#